data_08a3527e516305f08c569c6624b88606
#
_entry.id   08a3527e516305f08c569c6624b88606
#
_cell.length_a   1.000
_cell.length_b   1.000
_cell.length_c   1.000
_cell.angle_alpha   90.00
_cell.angle_beta   90.00
_cell.angle_gamma   90.00
#
_symmetry.space_group_name_H-M   'P 1'
#
loop_
_entity.id
_entity.type
_entity.pdbx_description
1 polymer ?
#
loop_
_entity_poly.entity_id
_entity_poly.type
_entity_poly.pdbx_seq_one_letter_code
_entity_poly.pdbx_strand_id
1 'polypeptide(L)'
;MLKRKKIVVSVLGATGMVGQRFLTLLENHPWFKVIDIAASENSKNKTYNEAVGNRWVLKEELPKSIEKLILRDVQNFKRIPKEVKIVFSAVDLSNKESTRHFE
;
A
#
# COMPACT_ATOMS: atom_id res chain seq x y z
N MET A 1 30.12 -1.20 9.78
CA MET A 1 29.39 -0.51 8.70
C MET A 1 28.04 -0.01 9.19
N LEU A 2 27.76 1.24 8.93
CA LEU A 2 26.51 1.84 9.36
C LEU A 2 25.39 1.46 8.41
N LYS A 3 24.32 0.89 8.95
CA LYS A 3 23.11 0.65 8.16
C LYS A 3 22.27 1.90 8.13
N ARG A 4 21.88 2.35 6.97
CA ARG A 4 20.93 3.44 6.87
C ARG A 4 19.57 2.97 7.29
N LYS A 5 18.94 3.77 8.15
CA LYS A 5 17.57 3.53 8.52
C LYS A 5 16.67 3.92 7.34
N LYS A 6 15.84 2.99 6.89
CA LYS A 6 14.94 3.27 5.78
C LYS A 6 13.80 4.18 6.21
N ILE A 7 13.34 4.99 5.27
CA ILE A 7 12.15 5.83 5.45
C ILE A 7 10.92 4.93 5.31
N VAL A 8 10.07 4.92 6.33
CA VAL A 8 8.87 4.08 6.28
C VAL A 8 7.76 4.80 5.54
N VAL A 9 7.04 4.06 4.70
CA VAL A 9 6.05 4.62 3.78
C VAL A 9 4.75 3.83 3.82
N SER A 10 3.68 4.47 3.34
CA SER A 10 2.37 3.85 3.17
C SER A 10 2.01 3.84 1.69
N VAL A 11 1.28 2.81 1.26
CA VAL A 11 0.73 2.73 -0.10
C VAL A 11 -0.78 2.69 -0.03
N LEU A 12 -1.43 3.68 -0.61
CA LEU A 12 -2.89 3.75 -0.71
C LEU A 12 -3.35 3.19 -2.04
N GLY A 13 -4.45 2.46 -2.04
CA GLY A 13 -4.92 1.79 -3.24
C GLY A 13 -4.07 0.59 -3.59
N ALA A 14 -3.61 -0.12 -2.56
CA ALA A 14 -2.58 -1.15 -2.70
C ALA A 14 -3.03 -2.38 -3.51
N THR A 15 -4.32 -2.65 -3.63
CA THR A 15 -4.82 -3.84 -4.30
C THR A 15 -5.02 -3.68 -5.81
N GLY A 16 -5.07 -2.44 -6.31
CA GLY A 16 -5.22 -2.19 -7.73
C GLY A 16 -3.91 -2.39 -8.48
N MET A 17 -3.97 -2.32 -9.81
CA MET A 17 -2.79 -2.57 -10.66
C MET A 17 -1.64 -1.62 -10.37
N VAL A 18 -1.93 -0.32 -10.22
CA VAL A 18 -0.89 0.67 -9.93
C VAL A 18 -0.31 0.45 -8.54
N GLY A 19 -1.17 0.14 -7.56
CA GLY A 19 -0.71 -0.17 -6.20
C GLY A 19 0.18 -1.40 -6.17
N GLN A 20 -0.18 -2.44 -6.91
CA GLN A 20 0.66 -3.64 -7.05
C GLN A 20 2.03 -3.28 -7.61
N ARG A 21 2.06 -2.40 -8.62
CA ARG A 21 3.32 -1.94 -9.21
C ARG A 21 4.17 -1.18 -8.19
N PHE A 22 3.57 -0.28 -7.41
CA PHE A 22 4.29 0.41 -6.34
C PHE A 22 4.93 -0.58 -5.38
N LEU A 23 4.15 -1.57 -4.93
CA LEU A 23 4.65 -2.52 -3.95
C LEU A 23 5.79 -3.36 -4.51
N THR A 24 5.71 -3.73 -5.78
CA THR A 24 6.79 -4.47 -6.44
C THR A 24 8.07 -3.64 -6.51
N LEU A 25 7.93 -2.38 -6.90
CA LEU A 25 9.08 -1.48 -7.03
C LEU A 25 9.70 -1.11 -5.67
N LEU A 26 8.89 -1.11 -4.61
CA LEU A 26 9.36 -0.77 -3.27
C LEU A 26 9.94 -1.96 -2.51
N GLU A 27 9.75 -3.18 -3.01
CA GLU A 27 10.30 -4.36 -2.36
C GLU A 27 11.84 -4.29 -2.39
N ASN A 28 12.44 -4.46 -1.24
CA ASN A 28 13.90 -4.37 -1.09
C ASN A 28 14.50 -3.03 -1.53
N HIS A 29 13.68 -1.99 -1.55
CA HIS A 29 14.16 -0.66 -1.94
C HIS A 29 15.21 -0.16 -0.94
N PRO A 30 16.31 0.46 -1.42
CA PRO A 30 17.38 0.88 -0.51
C PRO A 30 16.99 2.00 0.45
N TRP A 31 15.99 2.83 0.11
CA TRP A 31 15.60 3.97 0.92
C TRP A 31 14.25 3.84 1.61
N PHE A 32 13.35 3.04 1.04
CA PHE A 32 11.97 2.99 1.51
C PHE A 32 11.57 1.60 1.98
N LYS A 33 10.74 1.57 3.04
CA LYS A 33 10.16 0.33 3.52
C LYS A 33 8.66 0.53 3.70
N VAL A 34 7.86 -0.30 3.06
CA VAL A 34 6.40 -0.25 3.21
C VAL A 34 6.01 -0.88 4.54
N ILE A 35 5.34 -0.11 5.39
CA ILE A 35 4.84 -0.61 6.68
C ILE A 35 3.32 -0.51 6.79
N ASP A 36 2.67 0.19 5.87
CA ASP A 36 1.24 0.41 5.91
C ASP A 36 0.68 0.32 4.49
N ILE A 37 -0.42 -0.41 4.35
CA ILE A 37 -1.12 -0.54 3.08
C ILE A 37 -2.60 -0.31 3.32
N ALA A 38 -3.25 0.35 2.37
CA ALA A 38 -4.66 0.67 2.49
C ALA A 38 -5.39 0.42 1.18
N ALA A 39 -6.64 0.05 1.27
CA ALA A 39 -7.47 -0.22 0.12
C ALA A 39 -8.93 0.15 0.43
N SER A 40 -9.85 -0.19 -0.48
CA SER A 40 -11.26 0.10 -0.28
C SER A 40 -11.81 -0.65 0.94
N GLU A 41 -12.96 -0.21 1.40
CA GLU A 41 -13.64 -0.81 2.55
C GLU A 41 -13.82 -2.31 2.40
N ASN A 42 -14.05 -2.79 1.19
CA ASN A 42 -14.23 -4.23 0.95
C ASN A 42 -13.01 -5.07 1.29
N SER A 43 -11.84 -4.46 1.29
CA SER A 43 -10.57 -5.16 1.54
C SER A 43 -10.03 -4.96 2.95
N LYS A 44 -10.62 -4.06 3.73
CA LYS A 44 -10.09 -3.75 5.05
C LYS A 44 -10.09 -4.99 5.96
N ASN A 45 -9.14 -5.01 6.89
CA ASN A 45 -8.96 -6.08 7.87
C ASN A 45 -8.55 -7.44 7.29
N LYS A 46 -8.31 -7.50 5.99
CA LYS A 46 -7.75 -8.69 5.34
C LYS A 46 -6.25 -8.53 5.19
N THR A 47 -5.51 -9.64 5.17
CA THR A 47 -4.12 -9.57 4.77
C THR A 47 -4.06 -9.22 3.29
N TYR A 48 -2.92 -8.66 2.87
CA TYR A 48 -2.75 -8.32 1.46
C TYR A 48 -2.95 -9.52 0.56
N ASN A 49 -2.36 -10.66 0.95
CA ASN A 49 -2.49 -11.89 0.19
C ASN A 49 -3.94 -12.33 0.04
N GLU A 50 -4.72 -12.26 1.11
CA GLU A 50 -6.15 -12.61 1.06
C GLU A 50 -6.95 -11.66 0.17
N ALA A 51 -6.68 -10.36 0.32
CA ALA A 51 -7.46 -9.34 -0.41
C ALA A 51 -7.18 -9.37 -1.91
N VAL A 52 -5.92 -9.58 -2.28
CA VAL A 52 -5.52 -9.61 -3.69
C VAL A 52 -5.91 -10.94 -4.33
N GLY A 53 -5.59 -12.06 -3.66
CA GLY A 53 -5.93 -13.38 -4.18
C GLY A 53 -5.53 -13.54 -5.64
N ASN A 54 -6.51 -13.90 -6.47
CA ASN A 54 -6.28 -14.10 -7.91
C ASN A 54 -6.19 -12.80 -8.71
N ARG A 55 -6.33 -11.65 -8.06
CA ARG A 55 -6.26 -10.36 -8.75
C ARG A 55 -4.83 -9.83 -8.89
N TRP A 56 -3.84 -10.56 -8.44
CA TRP A 56 -2.45 -10.19 -8.69
C TRP A 56 -2.17 -10.32 -10.17
N VAL A 57 -1.87 -9.21 -10.84
CA VAL A 57 -1.78 -9.17 -12.32
C VAL A 57 -0.36 -9.03 -12.84
N LEU A 58 0.61 -8.80 -11.97
CA LEU A 58 2.00 -8.60 -12.40
C LEU A 58 2.71 -9.93 -12.61
N LYS A 59 3.72 -9.92 -13.48
CA LYS A 59 4.55 -11.10 -13.72
C LYS A 59 5.44 -11.41 -12.53
N GLU A 60 5.91 -10.39 -11.82
CA GLU A 60 6.72 -10.55 -10.63
C GLU A 60 5.89 -11.17 -9.52
N GLU A 61 6.52 -11.96 -8.67
CA GLU A 61 5.83 -12.55 -7.54
C GLU A 61 5.36 -11.48 -6.55
N LEU A 62 4.25 -11.75 -5.88
CA LEU A 62 3.75 -10.90 -4.81
C LEU A 62 4.84 -10.77 -3.75
N PRO A 63 5.24 -9.54 -3.37
CA PRO A 63 6.33 -9.36 -2.42
C PRO A 63 6.03 -9.98 -1.06
N LYS A 64 6.97 -10.78 -0.56
CA LYS A 64 6.78 -11.49 0.70
C LYS A 64 6.70 -10.55 1.90
N SER A 65 7.37 -9.42 1.84
CA SER A 65 7.39 -8.48 2.97
C SER A 65 6.03 -7.89 3.27
N ILE A 66 5.12 -7.87 2.28
CA ILE A 66 3.80 -7.24 2.46
C ILE A 66 2.64 -8.22 2.43
N GLU A 67 2.87 -9.50 2.11
CA GLU A 67 1.78 -10.44 1.93
C GLU A 67 0.92 -10.65 3.17
N LYS A 68 1.49 -10.50 4.34
CA LYS A 68 0.79 -10.67 5.62
C LYS A 68 0.38 -9.36 6.28
N LEU A 69 0.68 -8.22 5.65
CA LEU A 69 0.24 -6.94 6.19
C LEU A 69 -1.28 -6.84 6.11
N ILE A 70 -1.87 -6.30 7.17
CA ILE A 70 -3.32 -6.11 7.22
C ILE A 70 -3.68 -4.81 6.52
N LEU A 71 -4.65 -4.89 5.61
CA LEU A 71 -5.12 -3.72 4.89
C LEU A 71 -5.96 -2.81 5.78
N ARG A 72 -5.68 -1.53 5.71
CA ARG A 72 -6.43 -0.49 6.37
C ARG A 72 -7.43 0.09 5.36
N ASP A 73 -8.54 0.65 5.85
CA ASP A 73 -9.49 1.36 5.01
C ASP A 73 -8.83 2.65 4.52
N VAL A 74 -8.77 2.83 3.20
CA VAL A 74 -8.12 4.00 2.60
C VAL A 74 -8.77 5.32 3.04
N GLN A 75 -10.03 5.28 3.42
CA GLN A 75 -10.75 6.48 3.86
C GLN A 75 -10.42 6.89 5.29
N ASN A 76 -9.72 6.05 6.03
CA ASN A 76 -9.40 6.34 7.42
C ASN A 76 -8.00 6.93 7.56
N PHE A 77 -7.87 8.20 7.21
CA PHE A 77 -6.58 8.90 7.22
C PHE A 77 -5.97 9.02 8.61
N LYS A 78 -6.79 9.05 9.65
CA LYS A 78 -6.32 9.23 11.01
C LYS A 78 -5.54 8.03 11.53
N ARG A 79 -5.66 6.89 10.87
CA ARG A 79 -4.98 5.67 11.29
C ARG A 79 -3.66 5.42 10.59
N ILE A 80 -3.21 6.36 9.76
CA ILE A 80 -1.88 6.24 9.16
C ILE A 80 -0.86 6.27 10.30
N PRO A 81 0.04 5.28 10.37
CA PRO A 81 1.04 5.25 11.45
C PRO A 81 1.87 6.53 11.49
N LYS A 82 2.15 7.01 12.68
CA LYS A 82 2.88 8.28 12.85
C LYS A 82 4.28 8.24 12.27
N GLU A 83 4.88 7.07 12.19
CA GLU A 83 6.22 6.89 11.64
C GLU A 83 6.27 7.11 10.14
N VAL A 84 5.14 7.00 9.46
CA VAL A 84 5.08 7.13 8.00
C VAL A 84 5.44 8.55 7.60
N LYS A 85 6.46 8.67 6.74
CA LYS A 85 6.95 9.96 6.25
C LYS A 85 6.45 10.29 4.86
N ILE A 86 6.18 9.28 4.05
CA ILE A 86 5.77 9.45 2.65
C ILE A 86 4.60 8.50 2.37
N VAL A 87 3.63 9.00 1.64
CA VAL A 87 2.47 8.21 1.21
C VAL A 87 2.48 8.16 -0.31
N PHE A 88 2.49 6.94 -0.85
CA PHE A 88 2.33 6.73 -2.29
C PHE A 88 0.87 6.40 -2.55
N SER A 89 0.18 7.21 -3.35
CA SER A 89 -1.24 7.00 -3.61
C SER A 89 -1.45 6.45 -5.01
N ALA A 90 -2.13 5.31 -5.07
CA ALA A 90 -2.56 4.68 -6.32
C ALA A 90 -4.09 4.63 -6.38
N VAL A 91 -4.74 5.49 -5.63
CA VAL A 91 -6.20 5.56 -5.60
C VAL A 91 -6.70 6.12 -6.92
N ASP A 92 -7.76 5.50 -7.46
CA ASP A 92 -8.38 5.95 -8.70
C ASP A 92 -9.19 7.23 -8.44
N LEU A 93 -8.69 8.34 -8.94
CA LEU A 93 -9.32 9.65 -8.76
C LEU A 93 -10.41 9.94 -9.79
N SER A 94 -10.69 9.02 -10.70
CA SER A 94 -11.83 9.15 -11.60
C SER A 94 -13.16 9.04 -10.86
N ASN A 95 -13.15 8.42 -9.68
CA ASN A 95 -14.32 8.32 -8.82
C ASN A 95 -14.47 9.62 -8.02
N LYS A 96 -15.65 10.25 -8.12
CA LYS A 96 -15.90 11.51 -7.43
C LYS A 96 -15.73 11.44 -5.92
N GLU A 97 -16.10 10.32 -5.30
CA GLU A 97 -15.94 10.15 -3.86
C GLU A 97 -14.47 10.11 -3.47
N SER A 98 -13.67 9.39 -4.24
CA SER A 98 -12.22 9.35 -4.00
C SER A 98 -11.62 10.73 -4.12
N THR A 99 -12.04 11.50 -5.13
CA THR A 99 -11.58 12.87 -5.32
C THR A 99 -11.88 13.74 -4.10
N ARG A 100 -13.08 13.62 -3.56
CA ARG A 100 -13.47 14.39 -2.37
C ARG A 100 -12.62 14.09 -1.15
N HIS A 101 -12.17 12.87 -1.02
CA HIS A 101 -11.37 12.48 0.14
C HIS A 101 -9.95 13.03 0.09
N PHE A 102 -9.47 13.38 -1.08
CA PHE A 102 -8.07 13.77 -1.26
C PHE A 102 -7.89 15.23 -1.67
N GLU A 103 -8.94 15.98 -1.72
CA GLU A 103 -8.87 17.43 -1.99
C GLU A 103 -8.65 18.26 -0.72
#